data_be39d60be59d247fdcd228b768564930
#
_entry.id   be39d60be59d247fdcd228b768564930
#
_cell.length_a   1.000
_cell.length_b   1.000
_cell.length_c   1.000
_cell.angle_alpha   90.00
_cell.angle_beta   90.00
_cell.angle_gamma   90.00
#
_symmetry.space_group_name_H-M   'P 1'
#
loop_
_entity.id
_entity.type
_entity.pdbx_description
1 polymer ?
#
loop_
_entity_poly.entity_id
_entity_poly.type
_entity_poly.pdbx_seq_one_letter_code
_entity_poly.pdbx_strand_id
1 'polypeptide(L)'
;MPLATPFNILGEPLIELPLVDSTNIYAMAQIKDGLAKSGSCFRADFQTHGKGQHGRVWESTKGQNLLCTYILELKQLDSLKKWSPTHQIGFSAAIALGIRSFFDGYTNGDTKIKRPNDIYWRDRKAGGILIENLVRGTEWTWSVVGIGININQTVFSPDAPNPVSLKQITGRDWEILSLQESLTKSLNASILEWQSNGDEKTMQQFDQHIIEFNSK
;
A
#
# COMPACT_ATOMS: atom_id res chain seq x y z
N MET A 1 -4.46 15.50 -30.71
CA MET A 1 -5.33 15.39 -29.53
C MET A 1 -4.44 15.40 -28.31
N PRO A 2 -4.64 16.27 -27.30
CA PRO A 2 -3.91 16.17 -26.06
C PRO A 2 -4.26 14.82 -25.42
N LEU A 3 -3.25 14.06 -25.04
CA LEU A 3 -3.40 12.85 -24.24
C LEU A 3 -4.18 13.27 -22.98
N ALA A 4 -5.36 12.66 -22.78
CA ALA A 4 -6.10 12.84 -21.54
C ALA A 4 -5.14 12.58 -20.39
N THR A 5 -5.04 13.51 -19.44
CA THR A 5 -4.31 13.30 -18.18
C THR A 5 -4.80 11.98 -17.61
N PRO A 6 -3.91 11.03 -17.26
CA PRO A 6 -4.34 9.77 -16.70
C PRO A 6 -5.19 10.06 -15.46
N PHE A 7 -6.39 9.49 -15.43
CA PHE A 7 -7.33 9.66 -14.32
C PHE A 7 -6.68 9.06 -13.08
N ASN A 8 -6.25 9.93 -12.15
CA ASN A 8 -5.69 9.48 -10.89
C ASN A 8 -6.82 8.95 -9.99
N ILE A 9 -6.83 7.65 -9.77
CA ILE A 9 -7.76 6.96 -8.87
C ILE A 9 -7.41 7.25 -7.41
N LEU A 10 -6.10 7.28 -7.12
CA LEU A 10 -5.53 7.48 -5.79
C LEU A 10 -4.55 8.65 -5.78
N GLY A 11 -4.37 9.25 -4.59
CA GLY A 11 -3.32 10.23 -4.30
C GLY A 11 -3.81 11.65 -4.11
N GLU A 12 -5.07 11.96 -4.42
CA GLU A 12 -5.61 13.31 -4.29
C GLU A 12 -6.95 13.36 -3.55
N PRO A 13 -7.05 14.23 -2.54
CA PRO A 13 -5.99 15.05 -1.97
C PRO A 13 -4.94 14.26 -1.18
N LEU A 14 -3.71 14.75 -1.13
CA LEU A 14 -2.69 14.33 -0.18
C LEU A 14 -2.83 15.15 1.10
N ILE A 15 -3.05 14.47 2.22
CA ILE A 15 -3.16 15.08 3.54
C ILE A 15 -1.96 14.65 4.38
N GLU A 16 -1.16 15.62 4.81
CA GLU A 16 0.03 15.38 5.62
C GLU A 16 -0.30 15.50 7.11
N LEU A 17 0.09 14.48 7.88
CA LEU A 17 -0.14 14.36 9.31
C LEU A 17 1.23 14.29 10.02
N PRO A 18 1.67 15.34 10.71
CA PRO A 18 2.96 15.30 11.42
C PRO A 18 3.01 14.20 12.49
N LEU A 19 1.86 13.92 13.12
CA LEU A 19 1.68 12.91 14.15
C LEU A 19 0.25 12.38 14.12
N VAL A 20 0.10 11.07 14.20
CA VAL A 20 -1.20 10.40 14.30
C VAL A 20 -1.03 9.08 15.06
N ASP A 21 -2.10 8.51 15.60
CA ASP A 21 -2.06 7.17 16.17
C ASP A 21 -1.82 6.11 15.08
N SER A 22 -2.64 6.10 14.03
CA SER A 22 -2.49 5.28 12.84
C SER A 22 -3.19 5.95 11.65
N THR A 23 -2.54 5.99 10.49
CA THR A 23 -3.13 6.52 9.25
C THR A 23 -4.39 5.75 8.84
N ASN A 24 -4.46 4.43 9.11
CA ASN A 24 -5.66 3.63 8.85
C ASN A 24 -6.81 4.01 9.79
N ILE A 25 -6.54 4.20 11.09
CA ILE A 25 -7.57 4.62 12.06
C ILE A 25 -8.10 5.99 11.67
N TYR A 26 -7.21 6.93 11.34
CA TYR A 26 -7.59 8.26 10.88
C TYR A 26 -8.47 8.19 9.62
N ALA A 27 -8.05 7.43 8.62
CA ALA A 27 -8.80 7.23 7.38
C ALA A 27 -10.20 6.65 7.61
N MET A 28 -10.31 5.65 8.49
CA MET A 28 -11.59 5.04 8.88
C MET A 28 -12.51 6.03 9.57
N ALA A 29 -11.98 6.91 10.44
CA ALA A 29 -12.75 7.98 11.08
C ALA A 29 -13.28 8.96 10.03
N GLN A 30 -12.46 9.38 9.05
CA GLN A 30 -12.92 10.26 7.97
C GLN A 30 -14.07 9.65 7.16
N ILE A 31 -14.04 8.33 6.88
CA ILE A 31 -15.14 7.64 6.21
C ILE A 31 -16.39 7.61 7.07
N LYS A 32 -16.26 7.27 8.36
CA LYS A 32 -17.36 7.17 9.29
C LYS A 32 -18.08 8.52 9.49
N ASP A 33 -17.31 9.60 9.54
CA ASP A 33 -17.80 10.96 9.76
C ASP A 33 -18.33 11.61 8.46
N GLY A 34 -18.26 10.92 7.32
CA GLY A 34 -18.72 11.42 6.02
C GLY A 34 -17.82 12.50 5.41
N LEU A 35 -16.60 12.65 5.91
CA LEU A 35 -15.61 13.64 5.47
C LEU A 35 -14.64 13.09 4.42
N ALA A 36 -14.70 11.78 4.17
CA ALA A 36 -13.80 11.10 3.24
C ALA A 36 -14.06 11.48 1.79
N LYS A 37 -13.00 11.84 1.06
CA LYS A 37 -13.01 11.95 -0.39
C LYS A 37 -12.30 10.72 -0.98
N SER A 38 -12.95 9.99 -1.88
CA SER A 38 -12.33 8.87 -2.58
C SER A 38 -11.05 9.32 -3.30
N GLY A 39 -10.02 8.50 -3.24
CA GLY A 39 -8.71 8.81 -3.78
C GLY A 39 -7.76 9.50 -2.80
N SER A 40 -8.25 10.00 -1.65
CA SER A 40 -7.39 10.67 -0.67
C SER A 40 -6.26 9.77 -0.19
N CYS A 41 -5.10 10.39 0.06
CA CYS A 41 -3.95 9.80 0.71
C CYS A 41 -3.65 10.54 2.01
N PHE A 42 -3.59 9.82 3.13
CA PHE A 42 -3.16 10.31 4.43
C PHE A 42 -1.74 9.83 4.69
N ARG A 43 -0.76 10.73 4.68
CA ARG A 43 0.65 10.44 4.94
C ARG A 43 1.04 10.93 6.34
N ALA A 44 1.70 10.10 7.12
CA ALA A 44 2.19 10.49 8.43
C ALA A 44 3.72 10.54 8.48
N ASP A 45 4.26 11.51 9.21
CA ASP A 45 5.68 11.52 9.57
C ASP A 45 5.96 10.54 10.70
N PHE A 46 5.00 10.35 11.61
CA PHE A 46 5.10 9.40 12.72
C PHE A 46 3.74 8.85 13.14
N GLN A 47 3.70 7.55 13.43
CA GLN A 47 2.55 6.87 14.02
C GLN A 47 2.89 6.39 15.44
N THR A 48 2.07 6.76 16.44
CA THR A 48 2.26 6.31 17.83
C THR A 48 1.80 4.87 18.06
N HIS A 49 0.82 4.41 17.26
CA HIS A 49 0.23 3.07 17.33
C HIS A 49 0.04 2.52 15.91
N GLY A 50 1.11 2.48 15.13
CA GLY A 50 1.07 1.94 13.77
C GLY A 50 0.53 0.51 13.77
N LYS A 51 -0.41 0.21 12.85
CA LYS A 51 -1.09 -1.09 12.78
C LYS A 51 -0.48 -2.00 11.72
N GLY A 52 -0.31 -3.26 12.08
CA GLY A 52 -0.11 -4.39 11.19
C GLY A 52 -1.27 -5.38 11.24
N GLN A 53 -1.19 -6.46 10.46
CA GLN A 53 -2.20 -7.52 10.49
C GLN A 53 -2.22 -8.28 11.83
N HIS A 54 -3.38 -8.82 12.19
CA HIS A 54 -3.58 -9.66 13.38
C HIS A 54 -3.11 -9.01 14.68
N GLY A 55 -3.33 -7.69 14.84
CA GLY A 55 -2.97 -6.95 16.04
C GLY A 55 -1.47 -6.67 16.21
N ARG A 56 -0.65 -6.97 15.21
CA ARG A 56 0.77 -6.60 15.24
C ARG A 56 0.95 -5.09 15.13
N VAL A 57 2.03 -4.59 15.71
CA VAL A 57 2.41 -3.18 15.63
C VAL A 57 3.35 -2.97 14.44
N TRP A 58 3.16 -1.88 13.72
CA TRP A 58 4.11 -1.35 12.76
C TRP A 58 4.93 -0.25 13.41
N GLU A 59 6.17 -0.55 13.74
CA GLU A 59 7.10 0.41 14.35
C GLU A 59 7.87 1.18 13.29
N SER A 60 8.10 2.46 13.54
CA SER A 60 8.86 3.31 12.63
C SER A 60 9.54 4.47 13.36
N THR A 61 10.68 4.91 12.88
CA THR A 61 11.33 6.13 13.34
C THR A 61 10.72 7.34 12.63
N LYS A 62 10.47 8.42 13.39
CA LYS A 62 9.85 9.65 12.88
C LYS A 62 10.59 10.17 11.65
N GLY A 63 9.83 10.46 10.57
CA GLY A 63 10.33 11.07 9.34
C GLY A 63 11.27 10.19 8.51
N GLN A 64 11.41 8.89 8.83
CA GLN A 64 12.35 8.03 8.12
C GLN A 64 11.71 7.01 7.18
N ASN A 65 10.40 6.83 7.28
CA ASN A 65 9.69 5.80 6.51
C ASN A 65 8.50 6.39 5.77
N LEU A 66 8.08 5.71 4.71
CA LEU A 66 6.86 6.05 4.01
C LEU A 66 5.69 5.35 4.71
N LEU A 67 4.85 6.15 5.39
CA LEU A 67 3.71 5.72 6.17
C LEU A 67 2.47 6.41 5.61
N CYS A 68 1.64 5.68 4.88
CA CYS A 68 0.47 6.30 4.27
C CYS A 68 -0.72 5.34 4.19
N THR A 69 -1.91 5.93 4.08
CA THR A 69 -3.15 5.21 3.84
C THR A 69 -3.92 5.88 2.70
N TYR A 70 -4.24 5.11 1.68
CA TYR A 70 -5.16 5.52 0.62
C TYR A 70 -6.56 5.02 0.93
N ILE A 71 -7.58 5.81 0.58
CA ILE A 71 -8.97 5.40 0.65
C ILE A 71 -9.61 5.42 -0.73
N LEU A 72 -10.44 4.44 -1.00
CA LEU A 72 -11.11 4.28 -2.27
C LEU A 72 -12.58 3.88 -2.07
N GLU A 73 -13.49 4.67 -2.57
CA GLU A 73 -14.89 4.30 -2.67
C GLU A 73 -15.09 3.51 -3.98
N LEU A 74 -15.48 2.24 -3.88
CA LEU A 74 -15.45 1.32 -5.03
C LEU A 74 -16.35 1.73 -6.19
N LYS A 75 -17.47 2.41 -5.92
CA LYS A 75 -18.35 2.96 -6.97
C LYS A 75 -17.67 4.04 -7.83
N GLN A 76 -16.56 4.63 -7.35
CA GLN A 76 -15.78 5.61 -8.13
C GLN A 76 -14.88 4.94 -9.19
N LEU A 77 -14.57 3.65 -9.03
CA LEU A 77 -13.85 2.89 -10.05
C LEU A 77 -14.72 2.60 -11.27
N ASP A 78 -15.93 2.13 -11.03
CA ASP A 78 -16.95 1.85 -12.05
C ASP A 78 -18.32 1.88 -11.37
N SER A 79 -19.11 2.91 -11.68
CA SER A 79 -20.44 3.12 -11.08
C SER A 79 -21.48 2.11 -11.52
N LEU A 80 -21.24 1.40 -12.63
CA LEU A 80 -22.16 0.39 -13.18
C LEU A 80 -21.87 -1.02 -12.62
N LYS A 81 -20.68 -1.24 -12.08
CA LYS A 81 -20.26 -2.52 -11.52
C LYS A 81 -20.69 -2.65 -10.07
N LYS A 82 -21.32 -3.77 -9.74
CA LYS A 82 -21.53 -4.16 -8.34
C LYS A 82 -20.26 -4.78 -7.77
N TRP A 83 -19.57 -4.02 -6.93
CA TRP A 83 -18.39 -4.50 -6.25
C TRP A 83 -18.80 -5.39 -5.07
N SER A 84 -18.39 -6.64 -5.09
CA SER A 84 -18.66 -7.63 -4.03
C SER A 84 -17.37 -8.00 -3.30
N PRO A 85 -17.46 -8.60 -2.10
CA PRO A 85 -16.28 -9.09 -1.37
C PRO A 85 -15.39 -10.06 -2.15
N THR A 86 -15.91 -10.72 -3.19
CA THR A 86 -15.12 -11.64 -4.03
C THR A 86 -14.00 -10.96 -4.80
N HIS A 87 -14.15 -9.67 -5.12
CA HIS A 87 -13.12 -8.89 -5.81
C HIS A 87 -11.96 -8.42 -4.90
N GLN A 88 -12.09 -8.58 -3.56
CA GLN A 88 -11.08 -8.11 -2.61
C GLN A 88 -9.73 -8.79 -2.78
N ILE A 89 -9.71 -10.05 -3.20
CA ILE A 89 -8.47 -10.82 -3.41
C ILE A 89 -7.71 -10.25 -4.60
N GLY A 90 -8.37 -10.04 -5.74
CA GLY A 90 -7.76 -9.45 -6.93
C GLY A 90 -7.28 -8.02 -6.69
N PHE A 91 -8.07 -7.21 -5.99
CA PHE A 91 -7.65 -5.87 -5.59
C PHE A 91 -6.41 -5.88 -4.68
N SER A 92 -6.39 -6.76 -3.67
CA SER A 92 -5.23 -6.88 -2.77
C SER A 92 -3.97 -7.31 -3.51
N ALA A 93 -4.11 -8.20 -4.49
CA ALA A 93 -3.02 -8.60 -5.38
C ALA A 93 -2.52 -7.42 -6.23
N ALA A 94 -3.44 -6.61 -6.79
CA ALA A 94 -3.10 -5.42 -7.56
C ALA A 94 -2.32 -4.40 -6.72
N ILE A 95 -2.77 -4.13 -5.49
CA ILE A 95 -2.05 -3.24 -4.55
C ILE A 95 -0.64 -3.77 -4.28
N ALA A 96 -0.50 -5.05 -3.96
CA ALA A 96 0.81 -5.64 -3.68
C ALA A 96 1.74 -5.61 -4.90
N LEU A 97 1.23 -5.85 -6.11
CA LEU A 97 1.96 -5.73 -7.37
C LEU A 97 2.42 -4.29 -7.63
N GLY A 98 1.54 -3.31 -7.37
CA GLY A 98 1.89 -1.90 -7.49
C GLY A 98 3.03 -1.50 -6.54
N ILE A 99 2.96 -1.90 -5.28
CA ILE A 99 4.03 -1.60 -4.31
C ILE A 99 5.32 -2.35 -4.66
N ARG A 100 5.21 -3.61 -5.07
CA ARG A 100 6.36 -4.41 -5.55
C ARG A 100 7.03 -3.72 -6.74
N SER A 101 6.27 -3.31 -7.75
CA SER A 101 6.78 -2.63 -8.94
C SER A 101 7.46 -1.31 -8.59
N PHE A 102 6.85 -0.50 -7.70
CA PHE A 102 7.44 0.72 -7.17
C PHE A 102 8.80 0.43 -6.53
N PHE A 103 8.86 -0.49 -5.57
CA PHE A 103 10.09 -0.76 -4.81
C PHE A 103 11.18 -1.38 -5.69
N ASP A 104 10.79 -2.23 -6.62
CA ASP A 104 11.68 -2.90 -7.58
C ASP A 104 12.39 -1.91 -8.52
N GLY A 105 11.75 -0.79 -8.85
CA GLY A 105 12.35 0.30 -9.61
C GLY A 105 13.59 0.92 -8.95
N TYR A 106 13.80 0.68 -7.67
CA TYR A 106 14.95 1.16 -6.89
C TYR A 106 15.93 0.05 -6.48
N THR A 107 15.58 -1.22 -6.68
CA THR A 107 16.30 -2.37 -6.10
C THR A 107 16.78 -3.42 -7.11
N ASN A 108 16.73 -3.09 -8.42
CA ASN A 108 17.30 -3.90 -9.51
C ASN A 108 16.77 -5.35 -9.59
N GLY A 109 15.48 -5.59 -9.32
CA GLY A 109 14.83 -6.85 -9.66
C GLY A 109 14.72 -7.89 -8.53
N ASP A 110 15.21 -7.60 -7.34
CA ASP A 110 15.19 -8.55 -6.20
C ASP A 110 13.95 -8.44 -5.30
N THR A 111 12.92 -7.65 -5.72
CA THR A 111 11.71 -7.43 -4.93
C THR A 111 10.67 -8.51 -5.16
N LYS A 112 10.20 -9.11 -4.08
CA LYS A 112 9.18 -10.16 -4.06
C LYS A 112 8.06 -9.83 -3.07
N ILE A 113 6.97 -10.58 -3.18
CA ILE A 113 5.83 -10.49 -2.27
C ILE A 113 5.80 -11.75 -1.41
N LYS A 114 5.75 -11.58 -0.09
CA LYS A 114 5.46 -12.67 0.83
C LYS A 114 4.00 -12.62 1.24
N ARG A 115 3.26 -13.68 0.96
CA ARG A 115 1.85 -13.78 1.35
C ARG A 115 1.67 -13.58 2.87
N PRO A 116 0.59 -12.92 3.28
CA PRO A 116 -0.46 -12.34 2.41
C PRO A 116 -0.16 -10.90 1.96
N ASN A 117 0.77 -10.15 2.59
CA ASN A 117 0.78 -8.70 2.56
C ASN A 117 2.14 -8.03 2.79
N ASP A 118 3.24 -8.75 2.67
CA ASP A 118 4.57 -8.21 2.95
C ASP A 118 5.39 -8.05 1.66
N ILE A 119 6.15 -6.95 1.58
CA ILE A 119 7.11 -6.70 0.52
C ILE A 119 8.50 -7.06 1.04
N TYR A 120 9.18 -7.87 0.29
CA TYR A 120 10.52 -8.37 0.60
C TYR A 120 11.51 -7.97 -0.47
N TRP A 121 12.71 -7.61 -0.05
CA TRP A 121 13.89 -7.57 -0.87
C TRP A 121 14.77 -8.76 -0.49
N ARG A 122 14.94 -9.70 -1.43
CA ARG A 122 15.55 -11.01 -1.13
C ARG A 122 14.79 -11.70 0.02
N ASP A 123 15.48 -11.96 1.13
CA ASP A 123 14.94 -12.59 2.34
C ASP A 123 14.56 -11.59 3.45
N ARG A 124 14.63 -10.27 3.18
CA ARG A 124 14.45 -9.21 4.17
C ARG A 124 13.17 -8.41 3.93
N LYS A 125 12.43 -8.13 5.00
CA LYS A 125 11.18 -7.37 4.93
C LYS A 125 11.42 -5.88 4.71
N ALA A 126 10.97 -5.36 3.57
CA ALA A 126 11.07 -3.95 3.21
C ALA A 126 9.79 -3.15 3.50
N GLY A 127 8.63 -3.80 3.52
CA GLY A 127 7.35 -3.13 3.73
C GLY A 127 6.23 -4.07 4.12
N GLY A 128 5.09 -3.48 4.50
CA GLY A 128 3.86 -4.19 4.83
C GLY A 128 2.63 -3.44 4.35
N ILE A 129 1.56 -4.19 4.11
CA ILE A 129 0.29 -3.70 3.60
C ILE A 129 -0.81 -4.10 4.58
N LEU A 130 -1.70 -3.18 4.92
CA LEU A 130 -2.89 -3.44 5.72
C LEU A 130 -4.12 -2.92 5.00
N ILE A 131 -4.88 -3.82 4.38
CA ILE A 131 -6.13 -3.47 3.72
C ILE A 131 -7.30 -3.80 4.64
N GLU A 132 -8.11 -2.78 4.94
CA GLU A 132 -9.35 -2.89 5.71
C GLU A 132 -10.51 -2.48 4.80
N ASN A 133 -11.47 -3.37 4.61
CA ASN A 133 -12.57 -3.17 3.67
C ASN A 133 -13.90 -2.97 4.41
N LEU A 134 -14.71 -2.01 3.94
CA LEU A 134 -16.05 -1.77 4.44
C LEU A 134 -17.06 -2.44 3.50
N VAL A 135 -17.89 -3.33 4.07
CA VAL A 135 -18.92 -4.06 3.34
C VAL A 135 -20.28 -3.71 3.95
N ARG A 136 -21.26 -3.36 3.12
CA ARG A 136 -22.66 -3.14 3.52
C ARG A 136 -23.56 -4.16 2.81
N GLY A 137 -24.09 -5.10 3.57
CA GLY A 137 -24.82 -6.23 2.99
C GLY A 137 -23.89 -7.07 2.10
N THR A 138 -24.18 -7.14 0.81
CA THR A 138 -23.38 -7.86 -0.19
C THR A 138 -22.46 -6.94 -0.99
N GLU A 139 -22.43 -5.64 -0.69
CA GLU A 139 -21.68 -4.65 -1.44
C GLU A 139 -20.41 -4.23 -0.71
N TRP A 140 -19.29 -4.29 -1.39
CA TRP A 140 -18.03 -3.72 -0.94
C TRP A 140 -17.99 -2.24 -1.29
N THR A 141 -18.05 -1.37 -0.28
CA THR A 141 -18.25 0.07 -0.46
C THR A 141 -16.94 0.86 -0.44
N TRP A 142 -16.06 0.57 0.51
CA TRP A 142 -14.79 1.27 0.68
C TRP A 142 -13.64 0.30 0.89
N SER A 143 -12.46 0.70 0.44
CA SER A 143 -11.17 0.11 0.80
C SER A 143 -10.28 1.14 1.45
N VAL A 144 -9.67 0.76 2.58
CA VAL A 144 -8.66 1.53 3.32
C VAL A 144 -7.35 0.77 3.19
N VAL A 145 -6.41 1.33 2.45
CA VAL A 145 -5.16 0.67 2.05
C VAL A 145 -3.99 1.31 2.79
N GLY A 146 -3.61 0.75 3.93
CA GLY A 146 -2.45 1.16 4.71
C GLY A 146 -1.16 0.56 4.15
N ILE A 147 -0.14 1.39 4.02
CA ILE A 147 1.16 1.02 3.46
C ILE A 147 2.26 1.57 4.36
N GLY A 148 3.14 0.68 4.82
CA GLY A 148 4.36 1.03 5.52
C GLY A 148 5.57 0.50 4.76
N ILE A 149 6.50 1.38 4.36
CA ILE A 149 7.72 1.00 3.65
C ILE A 149 8.93 1.60 4.36
N ASN A 150 9.92 0.76 4.66
CA ASN A 150 11.17 1.18 5.28
C ASN A 150 12.03 1.92 4.24
N ILE A 151 12.26 3.22 4.46
CA ILE A 151 12.98 4.08 3.51
C ILE A 151 14.38 4.39 4.02
N ASN A 152 14.51 5.27 5.01
CA ASN A 152 15.78 5.78 5.50
C ASN A 152 16.18 5.18 6.85
N GLN A 153 15.30 4.46 7.52
CA GLN A 153 15.56 3.84 8.82
C GLN A 153 16.61 2.75 8.69
N THR A 154 17.66 2.80 9.53
CA THR A 154 18.75 1.81 9.52
C THR A 154 18.83 1.00 10.80
N VAL A 155 18.17 1.46 11.87
CA VAL A 155 18.10 0.78 13.18
C VAL A 155 16.64 0.37 13.41
N PHE A 156 16.43 -0.92 13.62
CA PHE A 156 15.10 -1.51 13.84
C PHE A 156 15.05 -2.16 15.22
N SER A 157 13.81 -2.34 15.73
CA SER A 157 13.58 -3.13 16.93
C SER A 157 14.12 -4.55 16.74
N PRO A 158 14.68 -5.16 17.82
CA PRO A 158 15.08 -6.57 17.81
C PRO A 158 13.93 -7.53 17.48
N ASP A 159 12.68 -7.12 17.74
CA ASP A 159 11.48 -7.92 17.45
C ASP A 159 11.03 -7.83 15.99
N ALA A 160 11.61 -6.93 15.20
CA ALA A 160 11.26 -6.78 13.80
C ALA A 160 11.78 -7.98 12.98
N PRO A 161 10.93 -8.66 12.19
CA PRO A 161 11.32 -9.87 11.47
C PRO A 161 12.22 -9.55 10.28
N ASN A 162 13.53 -9.62 10.45
CA ASN A 162 14.56 -9.41 9.40
C ASN A 162 14.29 -8.20 8.49
N PRO A 163 14.21 -6.96 9.04
CA PRO A 163 13.85 -5.79 8.27
C PRO A 163 14.99 -5.27 7.39
N VAL A 164 14.63 -4.56 6.32
CA VAL A 164 15.57 -3.80 5.48
C VAL A 164 14.91 -2.50 5.02
N SER A 165 15.71 -1.44 4.89
CA SER A 165 15.26 -0.18 4.29
C SER A 165 15.87 0.04 2.90
N LEU A 166 15.25 0.93 2.15
CA LEU A 166 15.76 1.32 0.83
C LEU A 166 17.17 1.94 0.93
N LYS A 167 17.41 2.72 1.99
CA LYS A 167 18.75 3.27 2.29
C LYS A 167 19.79 2.18 2.51
N GLN A 168 19.47 1.12 3.25
CA GLN A 168 20.40 0.01 3.48
C GLN A 168 20.72 -0.77 2.18
N ILE A 169 19.76 -0.82 1.25
CA ILE A 169 19.94 -1.49 -0.05
C ILE A 169 20.79 -0.64 -0.99
N THR A 170 20.52 0.67 -1.05
CA THR A 170 21.07 1.56 -2.09
C THR A 170 22.25 2.41 -1.62
N GLY A 171 22.49 2.48 -0.30
CA GLY A 171 23.57 3.26 0.31
C GLY A 171 23.35 4.77 0.36
N ARG A 172 22.15 5.27 0.03
CA ARG A 172 21.84 6.70 0.01
C ARG A 172 20.53 7.04 0.70
N ASP A 173 20.39 8.29 1.13
CA ASP A 173 19.12 8.83 1.63
C ASP A 173 18.16 9.14 0.48
N TRP A 174 16.87 9.03 0.78
CA TRP A 174 15.79 9.24 -0.16
C TRP A 174 14.82 10.30 0.36
N GLU A 175 14.35 11.15 -0.52
CA GLU A 175 13.31 12.11 -0.24
C GLU A 175 11.94 11.39 -0.27
N ILE A 176 11.22 11.39 0.89
CA ILE A 176 10.03 10.55 1.08
C ILE A 176 8.86 11.05 0.23
N LEU A 177 8.71 12.36 0.03
CA LEU A 177 7.60 12.90 -0.75
C LEU A 177 7.70 12.50 -2.22
N SER A 178 8.91 12.54 -2.81
CA SER A 178 9.14 12.06 -4.19
C SER A 178 8.85 10.56 -4.34
N LEU A 179 9.18 9.76 -3.30
CA LEU A 179 8.84 8.34 -3.27
C LEU A 179 7.32 8.12 -3.13
N GLN A 180 6.63 8.96 -2.36
CA GLN A 180 5.17 8.94 -2.25
C GLN A 180 4.50 9.14 -3.60
N GLU A 181 4.95 10.11 -4.39
CA GLU A 181 4.44 10.35 -5.75
C GLU A 181 4.67 9.16 -6.68
N SER A 182 5.89 8.58 -6.63
CA SER A 182 6.23 7.39 -7.42
C SER A 182 5.38 6.18 -7.03
N LEU A 183 5.17 5.97 -5.72
CA LEU A 183 4.28 4.91 -5.22
C LEU A 183 2.85 5.11 -5.71
N THR A 184 2.32 6.33 -5.62
CA THR A 184 0.97 6.67 -6.09
C THR A 184 0.80 6.36 -7.58
N LYS A 185 1.77 6.72 -8.42
CA LYS A 185 1.75 6.40 -9.85
C LYS A 185 1.71 4.89 -10.11
N SER A 186 2.54 4.13 -9.39
CA SER A 186 2.60 2.68 -9.53
C SER A 186 1.32 1.98 -9.07
N LEU A 187 0.69 2.46 -7.98
CA LEU A 187 -0.60 1.96 -7.50
C LEU A 187 -1.71 2.24 -8.50
N ASN A 188 -1.79 3.45 -9.05
CA ASN A 188 -2.78 3.81 -10.07
C ASN A 188 -2.66 2.91 -11.30
N ALA A 189 -1.44 2.70 -11.80
CA ALA A 189 -1.19 1.81 -12.94
C ALA A 189 -1.65 0.37 -12.66
N SER A 190 -1.34 -0.16 -11.49
CA SER A 190 -1.70 -1.53 -11.10
C SER A 190 -3.21 -1.72 -10.90
N ILE A 191 -3.92 -0.71 -10.36
CA ILE A 191 -5.37 -0.74 -10.22
C ILE A 191 -6.05 -0.71 -11.60
N LEU A 192 -5.58 0.14 -12.52
CA LEU A 192 -6.10 0.21 -13.89
C LEU A 192 -5.87 -1.11 -14.64
N GLU A 193 -4.71 -1.73 -14.43
CA GLU A 193 -4.41 -3.04 -15.00
C GLU A 193 -5.34 -4.13 -14.45
N TRP A 194 -5.59 -4.15 -13.14
CA TRP A 194 -6.56 -5.05 -12.52
C TRP A 194 -7.98 -4.85 -13.05
N GLN A 195 -8.43 -3.59 -13.19
CA GLN A 195 -9.76 -3.30 -13.78
C GLN A 195 -9.87 -3.85 -15.19
N SER A 196 -8.81 -3.79 -15.99
CA SER A 196 -8.78 -4.25 -17.38
C SER A 196 -8.65 -5.77 -17.50
N ASN A 197 -7.84 -6.38 -16.63
CA ASN A 197 -7.47 -7.80 -16.70
C ASN A 197 -8.39 -8.71 -15.88
N GLY A 198 -9.04 -8.17 -14.83
CA GLY A 198 -9.83 -8.94 -13.86
C GLY A 198 -9.00 -9.67 -12.81
N ASP A 199 -9.70 -10.32 -11.87
CA ASP A 199 -9.09 -10.94 -10.70
C ASP A 199 -8.16 -12.10 -11.06
N GLU A 200 -8.57 -12.98 -11.97
CA GLU A 200 -7.82 -14.20 -12.32
C GLU A 200 -6.43 -13.87 -12.89
N LYS A 201 -6.37 -13.00 -13.88
CA LYS A 201 -5.10 -12.63 -14.51
C LYS A 201 -4.19 -11.86 -13.55
N THR A 202 -4.78 -11.01 -12.72
CA THR A 202 -4.04 -10.29 -11.68
C THR A 202 -3.44 -11.25 -10.65
N MET A 203 -4.19 -12.29 -10.25
CA MET A 203 -3.69 -13.32 -9.36
C MET A 203 -2.56 -14.16 -10.00
N GLN A 204 -2.67 -14.47 -11.29
CA GLN A 204 -1.60 -15.16 -12.02
C GLN A 204 -0.30 -14.34 -12.03
N GLN A 205 -0.38 -13.02 -12.25
CA GLN A 205 0.77 -12.12 -12.16
C GLN A 205 1.33 -12.05 -10.73
N PHE A 206 0.45 -11.95 -9.73
CA PHE A 206 0.85 -11.92 -8.33
C PHE A 206 1.63 -13.19 -7.95
N ASP A 207 1.19 -14.37 -8.37
CA ASP A 207 1.82 -15.66 -8.06
C ASP A 207 3.25 -15.79 -8.66
N GLN A 208 3.54 -15.12 -9.77
CA GLN A 208 4.88 -15.07 -10.36
C GLN A 208 5.90 -14.32 -9.50
N HIS A 209 5.43 -13.49 -8.57
CA HIS A 209 6.28 -12.63 -7.73
C HIS A 209 6.32 -13.06 -6.26
N ILE A 210 5.70 -14.20 -5.93
CA ILE A 210 5.70 -14.71 -4.57
C ILE A 210 7.09 -15.25 -4.18
N ILE A 211 7.46 -15.01 -2.94
CA ILE A 211 8.55 -15.70 -2.26
C ILE A 211 7.99 -16.61 -1.18
N GLU A 212 8.45 -17.85 -1.17
CA GLU A 212 8.17 -18.81 -0.12
C GLU A 212 9.47 -19.12 0.61
N PHE A 213 9.44 -19.01 1.94
CA PHE A 213 10.55 -19.47 2.76
C PHE A 213 10.25 -20.91 3.19
N ASN A 214 11.13 -21.83 2.84
CA ASN A 214 11.04 -23.19 3.36
C ASN A 214 11.04 -23.12 4.89
N SER A 215 9.97 -23.57 5.52
CA SER A 215 9.92 -23.79 6.98
C SER A 215 11.02 -24.78 7.32
N LYS A 216 12.06 -24.32 8.04
CA LYS A 216 13.05 -25.22 8.66
C LYS A 216 12.44 -25.81 9.89
#